data_5101c22cd915a7e7222d40398b1c363f
#
_entry.id   5101c22cd915a7e7222d40398b1c363f
#
_cell.length_a   1.000
_cell.length_b   1.000
_cell.length_c   1.000
_cell.angle_alpha   90.00
_cell.angle_beta   90.00
_cell.angle_gamma   90.00
#
_symmetry.space_group_name_H-M   'P 1'
#
loop_
_entity.id
_entity.type
_entity.pdbx_description
1 polymer ?
#
loop_
_entity_poly.entity_id
_entity_poly.type
_entity_poly.pdbx_seq_one_letter_code
_entity_poly.pdbx_strand_id
1 'polypeptide(L)'
;NTGARSANGEVLVFMDADGQHRPEDIPKLLARLDEGYDMVVGARDGEGQASPHRGLANWFYNRLASWMVGHPVQDLTSGFRAVSREKFLEFLYLLPNSFSYPTTITMAFFRAGYGVSYLPISVQRRTEGTQSHIRLWRDGLRFLLIIFKIGTLYSPLKLFAPVALAHAILGLAYYAYSFLSFGRLSLATIFLLTSSVTIFLIGLVSEQITQLMYRPSDGKRQQI
;
A
#
# COMPACT_ATOMS: atom_id res chain seq x y z
N ASN A 1 7.95 2.26 16.25
CA ASN A 1 7.91 0.85 16.71
C ASN A 1 8.11 0.73 18.24
N THR A 2 9.08 1.45 18.85
CA THR A 2 9.34 1.41 20.29
C THR A 2 8.14 1.88 21.09
N GLY A 3 7.54 3.03 20.77
CA GLY A 3 6.35 3.54 21.46
C GLY A 3 5.18 2.55 21.47
N ALA A 4 4.91 1.88 20.35
CA ALA A 4 3.84 0.89 20.28
C ALA A 4 4.08 -0.34 21.18
N ARG A 5 5.35 -0.75 21.35
CA ARG A 5 5.72 -1.84 22.27
C ARG A 5 5.58 -1.43 23.73
N SER A 6 5.95 -0.18 24.05
CA SER A 6 5.94 0.34 25.43
C SER A 6 4.58 0.81 25.90
N ALA A 7 3.63 0.98 24.98
CA ALA A 7 2.28 1.40 25.34
C ALA A 7 1.51 0.24 25.99
N ASN A 8 0.71 0.54 27.01
CA ASN A 8 -0.10 -0.44 27.77
C ASN A 8 -1.59 -0.36 27.45
N GLY A 9 -2.04 0.68 26.72
CA GLY A 9 -3.45 0.83 26.33
C GLY A 9 -3.88 -0.19 25.27
N GLU A 10 -5.16 -0.47 25.22
CA GLU A 10 -5.78 -1.36 24.22
C GLU A 10 -5.81 -0.74 22.83
N VAL A 11 -5.82 0.59 22.76
CA VAL A 11 -5.83 1.37 21.52
C VAL A 11 -4.56 2.22 21.45
N LEU A 12 -3.92 2.22 20.30
CA LEU A 12 -2.81 3.11 19.96
C LEU A 12 -3.33 4.26 19.08
N VAL A 13 -3.03 5.49 19.50
CA VAL A 13 -3.26 6.67 18.67
C VAL A 13 -1.93 7.22 18.20
N PHE A 14 -1.78 7.35 16.88
CA PHE A 14 -0.62 7.94 16.24
C PHE A 14 -1.00 9.33 15.72
N MET A 15 -0.15 10.30 15.95
CA MET A 15 -0.32 11.67 15.51
C MET A 15 1.04 12.29 15.22
N ASP A 16 1.17 13.03 14.11
CA ASP A 16 2.37 13.77 13.80
C ASP A 16 2.48 15.01 14.70
N ALA A 17 3.70 15.30 15.19
CA ALA A 17 3.96 16.41 16.12
C ALA A 17 4.22 17.75 15.41
N ASP A 18 3.76 17.91 14.16
CA ASP A 18 3.96 19.11 13.34
C ASP A 18 2.84 20.16 13.47
N GLY A 19 1.89 19.91 14.40
CA GLY A 19 0.77 20.82 14.70
C GLY A 19 -0.32 20.86 13.62
N GLN A 20 -0.27 19.98 12.62
CA GLN A 20 -1.28 19.95 11.57
C GLN A 20 -2.56 19.24 12.00
N HIS A 21 -2.49 18.29 12.94
CA HIS A 21 -3.63 17.51 13.43
C HIS A 21 -4.19 18.11 14.71
N ARG A 22 -5.51 18.06 14.84
CA ARG A 22 -6.23 18.58 16.01
C ARG A 22 -6.44 17.48 17.04
N PRO A 23 -6.04 17.64 18.31
CA PRO A 23 -6.30 16.66 19.35
C PRO A 23 -7.80 16.39 19.57
N GLU A 24 -8.68 17.37 19.24
CA GLU A 24 -10.14 17.24 19.33
C GLU A 24 -10.74 16.21 18.38
N ASP A 25 -9.97 15.77 17.38
CA ASP A 25 -10.40 14.69 16.46
C ASP A 25 -10.11 13.29 17.02
N ILE A 26 -9.28 13.17 18.07
CA ILE A 26 -8.98 11.87 18.71
C ILE A 26 -10.25 11.18 19.22
N PRO A 27 -11.17 11.84 19.97
CA PRO A 27 -12.41 11.18 20.40
C PRO A 27 -13.26 10.67 19.24
N LYS A 28 -13.26 11.35 18.09
CA LYS A 28 -13.99 10.91 16.89
C LYS A 28 -13.39 9.64 16.28
N LEU A 29 -12.06 9.52 16.26
CA LEU A 29 -11.37 8.31 15.81
C LEU A 29 -11.68 7.13 16.73
N LEU A 30 -11.68 7.36 18.06
CA LEU A 30 -11.99 6.33 19.05
C LEU A 30 -13.45 5.87 18.95
N ALA A 31 -14.40 6.81 18.86
CA ALA A 31 -15.82 6.49 18.68
C ALA A 31 -16.06 5.64 17.41
N ARG A 32 -15.34 5.95 16.32
CA ARG A 32 -15.42 5.16 15.08
C ARG A 32 -14.80 3.78 15.25
N LEU A 33 -13.73 3.64 16.04
CA LEU A 33 -13.11 2.35 16.36
C LEU A 33 -14.09 1.47 17.16
N ASP A 34 -14.84 2.07 18.12
CA ASP A 34 -15.84 1.39 18.96
C ASP A 34 -17.02 0.84 18.14
N GLU A 35 -17.23 1.31 16.91
CA GLU A 35 -18.20 0.73 15.96
C GLU A 35 -17.77 -0.64 15.40
N GLY A 36 -16.60 -1.16 15.80
CA GLY A 36 -16.11 -2.48 15.43
C GLY A 36 -15.03 -2.48 14.35
N TYR A 37 -14.46 -1.32 14.02
CA TYR A 37 -13.29 -1.25 13.15
C TYR A 37 -12.02 -1.54 13.95
N ASP A 38 -11.00 -2.07 13.24
CA ASP A 38 -9.71 -2.42 13.83
C ASP A 38 -8.68 -1.28 13.70
N MET A 39 -8.90 -0.41 12.72
CA MET A 39 -8.12 0.79 12.49
C MET A 39 -9.00 1.89 11.89
N VAL A 40 -8.85 3.11 12.40
CA VAL A 40 -9.48 4.32 11.84
C VAL A 40 -8.39 5.30 11.46
N VAL A 41 -8.39 5.74 10.20
CA VAL A 41 -7.42 6.68 9.65
C VAL A 41 -8.08 8.04 9.44
N GLY A 42 -7.48 9.08 9.99
CA GLY A 42 -7.87 10.46 9.68
C GLY A 42 -7.46 10.79 8.24
N ALA A 43 -8.43 10.84 7.34
CA ALA A 43 -8.21 11.15 5.93
C ALA A 43 -8.28 12.66 5.72
N ARG A 44 -7.26 13.22 5.06
CA ARG A 44 -7.20 14.66 4.77
C ARG A 44 -8.18 15.01 3.66
N ASP A 45 -8.99 16.04 3.89
CA ASP A 45 -9.83 16.61 2.85
C ASP A 45 -8.96 17.19 1.72
N GLY A 46 -9.41 17.00 0.46
CA GLY A 46 -8.63 17.38 -0.72
C GLY A 46 -8.26 18.86 -0.79
N GLU A 47 -8.96 19.73 -0.07
CA GLU A 47 -8.68 21.19 0.00
C GLU A 47 -7.43 21.53 0.82
N GLY A 48 -6.94 20.63 1.69
CA GLY A 48 -5.72 20.80 2.50
C GLY A 48 -4.40 20.46 1.79
N GLN A 49 -4.44 20.03 0.52
CA GLN A 49 -3.23 19.65 -0.21
C GLN A 49 -2.50 20.87 -0.76
N ALA A 50 -1.31 21.11 -0.23
CA ALA A 50 -0.50 22.33 -0.47
C ALA A 50 0.01 22.53 -1.91
N SER A 51 -0.25 21.63 -2.88
CA SER A 51 0.00 21.83 -4.30
C SER A 51 -0.71 20.80 -5.19
N PRO A 52 -1.13 21.16 -6.43
CA PRO A 52 -1.84 20.26 -7.36
C PRO A 52 -1.01 19.02 -7.75
N HIS A 53 0.31 19.13 -7.82
CA HIS A 53 1.19 18.00 -8.13
C HIS A 53 1.21 16.94 -7.02
N ARG A 54 1.09 17.35 -5.75
CA ARG A 54 0.97 16.42 -4.61
C ARG A 54 -0.39 15.74 -4.59
N GLY A 55 -1.44 16.47 -4.96
CA GLY A 55 -2.78 15.92 -5.12
C GLY A 55 -2.82 14.77 -6.12
N LEU A 56 -2.23 14.97 -7.29
CA LEU A 56 -2.16 13.96 -8.35
C LEU A 56 -1.34 12.73 -7.90
N ALA A 57 -0.20 12.94 -7.25
CA ALA A 57 0.63 11.85 -6.74
C ALA A 57 -0.11 11.04 -5.66
N ASN A 58 -0.77 11.70 -4.70
CA ASN A 58 -1.55 11.05 -3.67
C ASN A 58 -2.76 10.31 -4.26
N TRP A 59 -3.45 10.90 -5.23
CA TRP A 59 -4.54 10.24 -5.94
C TRP A 59 -4.07 8.95 -6.62
N PHE A 60 -2.97 9.01 -7.37
CA PHE A 60 -2.38 7.83 -8.02
C PHE A 60 -1.98 6.77 -7.00
N TYR A 61 -1.38 7.18 -5.88
CA TYR A 61 -0.99 6.30 -4.78
C TYR A 61 -2.18 5.59 -4.15
N ASN A 62 -3.21 6.35 -3.80
CA ASN A 62 -4.43 5.80 -3.21
C ASN A 62 -5.16 4.88 -4.20
N ARG A 63 -5.21 5.24 -5.49
CA ARG A 63 -5.80 4.43 -6.55
C ARG A 63 -5.08 3.10 -6.73
N LEU A 64 -3.74 3.14 -6.76
CA LEU A 64 -2.93 1.94 -6.87
C LEU A 64 -3.09 1.04 -5.63
N ALA A 65 -3.02 1.62 -4.43
CA ALA A 65 -3.25 0.88 -3.19
C ALA A 65 -4.63 0.24 -3.17
N SER A 66 -5.68 0.98 -3.55
CA SER A 66 -7.04 0.46 -3.64
C SER A 66 -7.16 -0.72 -4.60
N TRP A 67 -6.51 -0.62 -5.78
CA TRP A 67 -6.47 -1.73 -6.72
C TRP A 67 -5.74 -2.96 -6.15
N MET A 68 -4.65 -2.76 -5.41
CA MET A 68 -3.86 -3.85 -4.83
C MET A 68 -4.61 -4.59 -3.72
N VAL A 69 -5.27 -3.85 -2.81
CA VAL A 69 -5.98 -4.46 -1.67
C VAL A 69 -7.42 -4.85 -2.00
N GLY A 70 -8.00 -4.32 -3.09
CA GLY A 70 -9.39 -4.57 -3.48
C GLY A 70 -10.42 -3.77 -2.66
N HIS A 71 -9.98 -2.80 -1.87
CA HIS A 71 -10.81 -1.92 -1.05
C HIS A 71 -10.46 -0.45 -1.29
N PRO A 72 -11.41 0.49 -1.14
CA PRO A 72 -11.15 1.91 -1.32
C PRO A 72 -10.18 2.44 -0.24
N VAL A 73 -9.05 2.98 -0.66
CA VAL A 73 -8.06 3.66 0.18
C VAL A 73 -8.20 5.16 -0.06
N GLN A 74 -8.58 5.92 0.98
CA GLN A 74 -8.81 7.37 0.87
C GLN A 74 -7.54 8.17 1.12
N ASP A 75 -6.77 7.83 2.16
CA ASP A 75 -5.47 8.44 2.47
C ASP A 75 -4.48 7.40 2.99
N LEU A 76 -3.58 6.98 2.12
CA LEU A 76 -2.58 5.95 2.41
C LEU A 76 -1.44 6.49 3.30
N THR A 77 -1.21 7.79 3.24
CA THR A 77 -0.02 8.44 3.82
C THR A 77 -0.28 9.15 5.13
N SER A 78 -1.53 9.26 5.58
CA SER A 78 -1.87 9.91 6.83
C SER A 78 -1.23 9.20 8.03
N GLY A 79 -0.49 9.94 8.85
CA GLY A 79 0.07 9.48 10.12
C GLY A 79 -0.95 9.45 11.26
N PHE A 80 -2.05 10.20 11.14
CA PHE A 80 -3.07 10.33 12.17
C PHE A 80 -4.06 9.16 12.13
N ARG A 81 -4.02 8.31 13.15
CA ARG A 81 -4.86 7.11 13.21
C ARG A 81 -5.05 6.57 14.62
N ALA A 82 -6.16 5.91 14.84
CA ALA A 82 -6.40 5.05 16.00
C ALA A 82 -6.45 3.59 15.54
N VAL A 83 -5.86 2.68 16.31
CA VAL A 83 -5.75 1.28 15.92
C VAL A 83 -5.73 0.36 17.14
N SER A 84 -6.34 -0.82 17.04
CA SER A 84 -6.22 -1.88 18.05
C SER A 84 -4.75 -2.24 18.27
N ARG A 85 -4.26 -2.13 19.51
CA ARG A 85 -2.88 -2.43 19.86
C ARG A 85 -2.50 -3.87 19.54
N GLU A 86 -3.35 -4.82 19.89
CA GLU A 86 -3.10 -6.24 19.65
C GLU A 86 -2.84 -6.50 18.16
N LYS A 87 -3.75 -6.05 17.29
CA LYS A 87 -3.65 -6.23 15.84
C LYS A 87 -2.50 -5.45 15.21
N PHE A 88 -2.19 -4.26 15.74
CA PHE A 88 -1.03 -3.49 15.28
C PHE A 88 0.29 -4.21 15.54
N LEU A 89 0.43 -4.83 16.72
CA LEU A 89 1.64 -5.53 17.12
C LEU A 89 1.92 -6.78 16.28
N GLU A 90 0.89 -7.39 15.70
CA GLU A 90 1.03 -8.52 14.78
C GLU A 90 1.89 -8.17 13.55
N PHE A 91 1.83 -6.91 13.09
CA PHE A 91 2.55 -6.45 11.89
C PHE A 91 3.79 -5.61 12.18
N LEU A 92 4.18 -5.49 13.46
CA LEU A 92 5.28 -4.63 13.86
C LEU A 92 6.62 -5.00 13.18
N TYR A 93 6.82 -6.29 12.88
CA TYR A 93 8.01 -6.79 12.18
C TYR A 93 8.08 -6.35 10.71
N LEU A 94 6.95 -6.01 10.09
CA LEU A 94 6.88 -5.52 8.70
C LEU A 94 7.15 -4.02 8.60
N LEU A 95 7.01 -3.29 9.72
CA LEU A 95 7.07 -1.84 9.71
C LEU A 95 8.50 -1.35 9.56
N PRO A 96 8.80 -0.55 8.53
CA PRO A 96 10.11 0.04 8.38
C PRO A 96 10.42 1.02 9.52
N ASN A 97 11.69 1.13 9.90
CA ASN A 97 12.15 2.11 10.90
C ASN A 97 12.20 3.55 10.35
N SER A 98 11.81 3.75 9.10
CA SER A 98 11.85 5.04 8.40
C SER A 98 10.55 5.30 7.66
N PHE A 99 10.63 6.05 6.57
CA PHE A 99 9.53 6.46 5.72
C PHE A 99 8.61 5.29 5.31
N SER A 100 7.30 5.53 5.29
CA SER A 100 6.20 4.66 4.83
C SER A 100 5.54 3.70 5.83
N TYR A 101 5.77 3.85 7.15
CA TYR A 101 5.01 3.03 8.10
C TYR A 101 3.47 3.16 7.94
N PRO A 102 2.88 4.35 7.69
CA PRO A 102 1.44 4.48 7.53
C PRO A 102 0.89 3.63 6.38
N THR A 103 1.60 3.64 5.25
CA THR A 103 1.28 2.84 4.08
C THR A 103 1.34 1.35 4.37
N THR A 104 2.44 0.91 4.99
CA THR A 104 2.69 -0.50 5.28
C THR A 104 1.62 -1.09 6.19
N ILE A 105 1.30 -0.41 7.29
CA ILE A 105 0.30 -0.91 8.24
C ILE A 105 -1.12 -0.92 7.65
N THR A 106 -1.50 0.12 6.88
CA THR A 106 -2.81 0.16 6.22
C THR A 106 -2.98 -1.01 5.26
N MET A 107 -1.97 -1.27 4.43
CA MET A 107 -1.99 -2.38 3.48
C MET A 107 -2.02 -3.74 4.19
N ALA A 108 -1.27 -3.90 5.29
CA ALA A 108 -1.26 -5.12 6.09
C ALA A 108 -2.64 -5.41 6.69
N PHE A 109 -3.32 -4.41 7.24
CA PHE A 109 -4.66 -4.55 7.80
C PHE A 109 -5.66 -5.00 6.75
N PHE A 110 -5.70 -4.35 5.58
CA PHE A 110 -6.57 -4.78 4.49
C PHE A 110 -6.24 -6.21 4.02
N ARG A 111 -4.97 -6.55 3.91
CA ARG A 111 -4.56 -7.90 3.46
C ARG A 111 -4.92 -8.99 4.45
N ALA A 112 -4.88 -8.71 5.75
CA ALA A 112 -5.29 -9.62 6.82
C ALA A 112 -6.81 -9.70 7.00
N GLY A 113 -7.59 -8.88 6.28
CA GLY A 113 -9.05 -8.85 6.39
C GLY A 113 -9.56 -8.06 7.60
N TYR A 114 -8.72 -7.22 8.20
CA TYR A 114 -9.14 -6.34 9.29
C TYR A 114 -9.96 -5.14 8.80
N GLY A 115 -10.91 -4.70 9.63
CA GLY A 115 -11.77 -3.56 9.36
C GLY A 115 -11.01 -2.24 9.42
N VAL A 116 -10.90 -1.53 8.28
CA VAL A 116 -10.28 -0.20 8.20
C VAL A 116 -11.33 0.82 7.80
N SER A 117 -11.47 1.89 8.60
CA SER A 117 -12.35 3.01 8.30
C SER A 117 -11.57 4.30 8.12
N TYR A 118 -12.16 5.26 7.42
CA TYR A 118 -11.61 6.60 7.21
C TYR A 118 -12.55 7.64 7.81
N LEU A 119 -11.96 8.60 8.53
CA LEU A 119 -12.64 9.75 9.06
C LEU A 119 -12.10 11.01 8.39
N PRO A 120 -12.93 11.80 7.68
CA PRO A 120 -12.48 13.08 7.12
C PRO A 120 -12.01 14.01 8.25
N ILE A 121 -10.81 14.56 8.09
CA ILE A 121 -10.23 15.52 9.03
C ILE A 121 -9.77 16.78 8.31
N SER A 122 -9.99 17.92 8.93
CA SER A 122 -9.46 19.20 8.46
C SER A 122 -8.05 19.40 8.99
N VAL A 123 -7.08 19.54 8.09
CA VAL A 123 -5.68 19.74 8.45
C VAL A 123 -5.33 21.21 8.42
N GLN A 124 -4.71 21.74 9.47
CA GLN A 124 -4.25 23.11 9.51
C GLN A 124 -3.06 23.32 8.57
N ARG A 125 -2.96 24.52 7.96
CA ARG A 125 -1.78 24.87 7.18
C ARG A 125 -0.56 24.86 8.09
N ARG A 126 0.54 24.27 7.61
CA ARG A 126 1.82 24.28 8.33
C ARG A 126 2.21 25.71 8.70
N THR A 127 2.66 25.91 9.93
CA THR A 127 3.27 27.15 10.37
C THR A 127 4.46 27.48 9.45
N GLU A 128 4.54 28.71 8.96
CA GLU A 128 5.56 29.16 8.01
C GLU A 128 6.98 28.87 8.54
N GLY A 129 7.79 28.20 7.76
CA GLY A 129 9.22 27.97 8.07
C GLY A 129 9.80 26.64 7.57
N THR A 130 8.99 25.65 7.21
CA THR A 130 9.49 24.35 6.74
C THR A 130 9.32 24.20 5.22
N GLN A 131 10.34 24.55 4.45
CA GLN A 131 10.35 24.30 3.00
C GLN A 131 10.52 22.80 2.73
N SER A 132 9.57 22.22 2.02
CA SER A 132 9.68 20.84 1.54
C SER A 132 10.55 20.83 0.27
N HIS A 133 11.79 20.39 0.41
CA HIS A 133 12.71 20.18 -0.72
C HIS A 133 12.37 18.86 -1.46
N ILE A 134 11.24 18.84 -2.19
CA ILE A 134 10.91 17.71 -3.08
C ILE A 134 11.66 17.89 -4.39
N ARG A 135 12.61 17.00 -4.67
CA ARG A 135 13.30 16.92 -5.98
C ARG A 135 12.50 15.93 -6.85
N LEU A 136 11.70 16.46 -7.80
CA LEU A 136 10.73 15.70 -8.60
C LEU A 136 11.28 14.38 -9.19
N TRP A 137 12.48 14.37 -9.76
CA TRP A 137 13.05 13.17 -10.39
C TRP A 137 13.54 12.13 -9.38
N ARG A 138 14.19 12.54 -8.31
CA ARG A 138 14.73 11.63 -7.29
C ARG A 138 13.64 11.06 -6.41
N ASP A 139 12.61 11.85 -6.14
CA ASP A 139 11.48 11.44 -5.33
C ASP A 139 10.50 10.60 -6.16
N GLY A 140 10.33 10.88 -7.46
CA GLY A 140 9.55 10.06 -8.39
C GLY A 140 10.09 8.61 -8.48
N LEU A 141 11.41 8.43 -8.63
CA LEU A 141 12.01 7.09 -8.64
C LEU A 141 11.87 6.38 -7.28
N ARG A 142 12.04 7.12 -6.17
CA ARG A 142 11.78 6.56 -4.82
C ARG A 142 10.33 6.12 -4.65
N PHE A 143 9.38 6.91 -5.12
CA PHE A 143 7.96 6.57 -5.11
C PHE A 143 7.70 5.31 -5.93
N LEU A 144 8.26 5.19 -7.13
CA LEU A 144 8.13 4.01 -7.96
C LEU A 144 8.69 2.76 -7.28
N LEU A 145 9.86 2.87 -6.66
CA LEU A 145 10.47 1.78 -5.88
C LEU A 145 9.63 1.40 -4.65
N ILE A 146 9.03 2.37 -3.96
CA ILE A 146 8.12 2.11 -2.84
C ILE A 146 6.87 1.38 -3.32
N ILE A 147 6.27 1.83 -4.42
CA ILE A 147 5.11 1.19 -5.06
C ILE A 147 5.46 -0.26 -5.43
N PHE A 148 6.60 -0.46 -6.09
CA PHE A 148 7.06 -1.80 -6.47
C PHE A 148 7.28 -2.68 -5.24
N LYS A 149 7.97 -2.19 -4.22
CA LYS A 149 8.20 -2.90 -2.96
C LYS A 149 6.88 -3.25 -2.24
N ILE A 150 5.96 -2.31 -2.18
CA ILE A 150 4.63 -2.53 -1.60
C ILE A 150 3.86 -3.54 -2.45
N GLY A 151 3.90 -3.39 -3.78
CA GLY A 151 3.26 -4.31 -4.71
C GLY A 151 3.72 -5.75 -4.54
N THR A 152 5.03 -5.96 -4.51
CA THR A 152 5.61 -7.29 -4.32
C THR A 152 5.36 -7.88 -2.93
N LEU A 153 5.18 -7.03 -1.92
CA LEU A 153 4.93 -7.48 -0.54
C LEU A 153 3.45 -7.84 -0.29
N TYR A 154 2.50 -7.18 -0.98
CA TYR A 154 1.07 -7.33 -0.65
C TYR A 154 0.24 -8.00 -1.74
N SER A 155 0.59 -7.85 -3.01
CA SER A 155 -0.16 -8.42 -4.14
C SER A 155 0.76 -8.59 -5.34
N PRO A 156 1.79 -9.43 -5.24
CA PRO A 156 2.78 -9.58 -6.30
C PRO A 156 2.17 -10.06 -7.62
N LEU A 157 1.20 -10.96 -7.59
CA LEU A 157 0.57 -11.44 -8.83
C LEU A 157 -0.13 -10.32 -9.59
N LYS A 158 -0.80 -9.37 -8.91
CA LYS A 158 -1.41 -8.18 -9.55
C LYS A 158 -0.37 -7.31 -10.25
N LEU A 159 0.87 -7.30 -9.77
CA LEU A 159 1.96 -6.54 -10.38
C LEU A 159 2.58 -7.29 -11.58
N PHE A 160 2.83 -8.60 -11.41
CA PHE A 160 3.51 -9.40 -12.44
C PHE A 160 2.59 -9.87 -13.57
N ALA A 161 1.31 -10.16 -13.29
CA ALA A 161 0.38 -10.68 -14.30
C ALA A 161 0.16 -9.73 -15.50
N PRO A 162 -0.01 -8.41 -15.33
CA PRO A 162 -0.13 -7.50 -16.48
C PRO A 162 1.14 -7.45 -17.32
N VAL A 163 2.32 -7.54 -16.70
CA VAL A 163 3.60 -7.56 -17.40
C VAL A 163 3.76 -8.85 -18.20
N ALA A 164 3.42 -9.99 -17.59
CA ALA A 164 3.42 -11.29 -18.27
C ALA A 164 2.45 -11.27 -19.46
N LEU A 165 1.23 -10.77 -19.27
CA LEU A 165 0.23 -10.67 -20.33
C LEU A 165 0.71 -9.78 -21.50
N ALA A 166 1.33 -8.63 -21.19
CA ALA A 166 1.90 -7.78 -22.23
C ALA A 166 2.98 -8.50 -23.04
N HIS A 167 3.88 -9.26 -22.39
CA HIS A 167 4.87 -10.08 -23.09
C HIS A 167 4.22 -11.19 -23.94
N ALA A 168 3.15 -11.83 -23.45
CA ALA A 168 2.40 -12.82 -24.22
C ALA A 168 1.78 -12.22 -25.48
N ILE A 169 1.09 -11.07 -25.33
CA ILE A 169 0.45 -10.37 -26.47
C ILE A 169 1.49 -9.95 -27.49
N LEU A 170 2.60 -9.34 -27.05
CA LEU A 170 3.69 -8.93 -27.94
C LEU A 170 4.33 -10.14 -28.62
N GLY A 171 4.53 -11.25 -27.90
CA GLY A 171 5.08 -12.48 -28.45
C GLY A 171 4.16 -13.09 -29.51
N LEU A 172 2.85 -13.15 -29.28
CA LEU A 172 1.88 -13.64 -30.23
C LEU A 172 1.75 -12.72 -31.47
N ALA A 173 1.73 -11.42 -31.26
CA ALA A 173 1.68 -10.44 -32.35
C ALA A 173 2.93 -10.54 -33.24
N TYR A 174 4.11 -10.66 -32.62
CA TYR A 174 5.34 -10.81 -33.33
C TYR A 174 5.45 -12.19 -34.03
N TYR A 175 4.89 -13.24 -33.42
CA TYR A 175 4.76 -14.55 -34.08
C TYR A 175 3.93 -14.45 -35.37
N ALA A 176 2.74 -13.86 -35.30
CA ALA A 176 1.88 -13.67 -36.44
C ALA A 176 2.61 -12.89 -37.59
N TYR A 177 3.23 -11.77 -37.21
CA TYR A 177 4.03 -10.98 -38.15
C TYR A 177 5.16 -11.80 -38.80
N SER A 178 5.99 -12.50 -38.03
CA SER A 178 7.14 -13.28 -38.52
C SER A 178 6.71 -14.46 -39.38
N PHE A 179 5.62 -15.13 -39.01
CA PHE A 179 5.08 -16.25 -39.76
C PHE A 179 4.48 -15.81 -41.10
N LEU A 180 3.71 -14.74 -41.12
CA LEU A 180 3.09 -14.22 -42.37
C LEU A 180 4.13 -13.61 -43.32
N SER A 181 5.17 -12.95 -42.79
CA SER A 181 6.16 -12.27 -43.61
C SER A 181 7.29 -13.18 -44.08
N PHE A 182 7.69 -14.16 -43.24
CA PHE A 182 8.90 -14.95 -43.49
C PHE A 182 8.69 -16.47 -43.39
N GLY A 183 7.48 -16.95 -43.08
CA GLY A 183 7.16 -18.37 -42.97
C GLY A 183 7.91 -19.13 -41.88
N ARG A 184 8.48 -18.43 -40.88
CA ARG A 184 9.32 -19.05 -39.85
C ARG A 184 9.11 -18.45 -38.46
N LEU A 185 9.40 -19.28 -37.44
CA LEU A 185 9.40 -18.87 -36.04
C LEU A 185 10.69 -18.06 -35.75
N SER A 186 10.54 -16.89 -35.16
CA SER A 186 11.64 -16.02 -34.74
C SER A 186 12.11 -16.32 -33.32
N LEU A 187 13.42 -16.18 -33.05
CA LEU A 187 13.99 -16.25 -31.70
C LEU A 187 13.38 -15.22 -30.76
N ALA A 188 13.02 -14.02 -31.27
CA ALA A 188 12.35 -13.00 -30.48
C ALA A 188 10.96 -13.44 -29.99
N THR A 189 10.23 -14.21 -30.83
CA THR A 189 8.93 -14.80 -30.38
C THR A 189 9.15 -15.77 -29.24
N ILE A 190 10.11 -16.68 -29.36
CA ILE A 190 10.40 -17.66 -28.31
C ILE A 190 10.79 -16.94 -27.02
N PHE A 191 11.67 -15.93 -27.11
CA PHE A 191 12.09 -15.15 -25.95
C PHE A 191 10.92 -14.44 -25.26
N LEU A 192 10.04 -13.77 -26.00
CA LEU A 192 8.88 -13.07 -25.44
C LEU A 192 7.91 -14.03 -24.77
N LEU A 193 7.61 -15.17 -25.40
CA LEU A 193 6.67 -16.14 -24.82
C LEU A 193 7.26 -16.85 -23.61
N THR A 194 8.51 -17.26 -23.63
CA THR A 194 9.17 -17.86 -22.46
C THR A 194 9.32 -16.88 -21.31
N SER A 195 9.64 -15.61 -21.60
CA SER A 195 9.68 -14.54 -20.61
C SER A 195 8.31 -14.32 -19.98
N SER A 196 7.23 -14.33 -20.77
CA SER A 196 5.86 -14.22 -20.27
C SER A 196 5.55 -15.30 -19.24
N VAL A 197 5.80 -16.57 -19.59
CA VAL A 197 5.57 -17.69 -18.66
C VAL A 197 6.43 -17.56 -17.41
N THR A 198 7.69 -17.21 -17.54
CA THR A 198 8.61 -17.03 -16.41
C THR A 198 8.15 -15.93 -15.46
N ILE A 199 7.77 -14.76 -16.00
CA ILE A 199 7.27 -13.62 -15.21
C ILE A 199 5.98 -14.02 -14.49
N PHE A 200 5.07 -14.72 -15.15
CA PHE A 200 3.84 -15.21 -14.53
C PHE A 200 4.11 -16.17 -13.37
N LEU A 201 4.99 -17.15 -13.56
CA LEU A 201 5.34 -18.13 -12.53
C LEU A 201 6.04 -17.46 -11.33
N ILE A 202 6.92 -16.49 -11.57
CA ILE A 202 7.51 -15.69 -10.48
C ILE A 202 6.43 -14.94 -9.70
N GLY A 203 5.47 -14.33 -10.39
CA GLY A 203 4.34 -13.68 -9.76
C GLY A 203 3.49 -14.64 -8.92
N LEU A 204 3.22 -15.83 -9.43
CA LEU A 204 2.45 -16.86 -8.75
C LEU A 204 3.16 -17.37 -7.48
N VAL A 205 4.45 -17.68 -7.56
CA VAL A 205 5.24 -18.11 -6.39
C VAL A 205 5.32 -17.00 -5.35
N SER A 206 5.53 -15.76 -5.78
CA SER A 206 5.55 -14.61 -4.87
C SER A 206 4.20 -14.41 -4.16
N GLU A 207 3.08 -14.65 -4.86
CA GLU A 207 1.73 -14.58 -4.25
C GLU A 207 1.54 -15.66 -3.18
N GLN A 208 2.03 -16.88 -3.41
CA GLN A 208 1.98 -17.96 -2.42
C GLN A 208 2.79 -17.61 -1.16
N ILE A 209 3.98 -17.05 -1.34
CA ILE A 209 4.82 -16.57 -0.22
C ILE A 209 4.07 -15.49 0.58
N THR A 210 3.46 -14.52 -0.11
CA THR A 210 2.68 -13.45 0.52
C THR A 210 1.50 -14.02 1.32
N GLN A 211 0.76 -14.98 0.77
CA GLN A 211 -0.36 -15.62 1.47
C GLN A 211 0.09 -16.32 2.77
N LEU A 212 1.26 -16.95 2.75
CA LEU A 212 1.83 -17.58 3.95
C LEU A 212 2.26 -16.54 4.99
N MET A 213 2.82 -15.39 4.56
CA MET A 213 3.25 -14.31 5.47
C MET A 213 2.10 -13.63 6.20
N TYR A 214 0.93 -13.51 5.56
CA TYR A 214 -0.26 -12.84 6.12
C TYR A 214 -1.30 -13.81 6.67
N ARG A 215 -0.98 -15.08 6.76
CA ARG A 215 -1.86 -16.06 7.41
C ARG A 215 -1.95 -15.73 8.90
N PRO A 216 -3.16 -15.46 9.46
CA PRO A 216 -3.33 -15.24 10.88
C PRO A 216 -2.75 -16.46 11.63
N SER A 217 -2.04 -16.22 12.72
CA SER A 217 -1.57 -17.31 13.58
C SER A 217 -2.79 -17.92 14.26
N ASP A 218 -3.26 -19.05 13.77
CA ASP A 218 -4.42 -19.79 14.28
C ASP A 218 -4.32 -20.23 15.76
N GLY A 219 -3.26 -19.82 16.46
CA GLY A 219 -2.99 -20.23 17.85
C GLY A 219 -3.93 -19.66 18.90
N LYS A 220 -4.83 -18.71 18.60
CA LYS A 220 -5.70 -18.06 19.60
C LYS A 220 -7.21 -18.16 19.34
N ARG A 221 -7.66 -18.75 18.23
CA ARG A 221 -9.10 -18.91 17.95
C ARG A 221 -9.75 -20.17 18.50
N GLN A 222 -9.03 -21.05 19.20
CA GLN A 222 -9.59 -22.27 19.78
C GLN A 222 -9.84 -22.20 21.30
N GLN A 223 -9.83 -21.02 21.89
CA GLN A 223 -10.19 -20.83 23.30
C GLN A 223 -11.19 -19.68 23.46
N ILE A 224 -12.36 -19.81 22.87
CA ILE A 224 -13.61 -19.20 23.33
C ILE A 224 -14.74 -20.21 23.07
#